data_e16b20eb9fb4cee94250ea70e029a85d
#
_entry.id   e16b20eb9fb4cee94250ea70e029a85d
#
_cell.length_a   1.000
_cell.length_b   1.000
_cell.length_c   1.000
_cell.angle_alpha   90.00
_cell.angle_beta   90.00
_cell.angle_gamma   90.00
#
_symmetry.space_group_name_H-M   'P 1'
#
loop_
_entity.id
_entity.type
_entity.pdbx_description
1 polymer ?
#
loop_
_entity_poly.entity_id
_entity_poly.type
_entity_poly.pdbx_seq_one_letter_code
_entity_poly.pdbx_strand_id
1 'polypeptide(L)'
;MFDIQSYQKAESVNDAIRLLGEDPEARLIAGGTDVLIKLREFKGFSRLVDIHGLPELKPIVREADGTVRVGSGASFTDIEESPVIRGCIPMLGESAASVAGPQIRNKGTIGGNLCNG
;
A
#
# COMPACT_ATOMS: atom_id res chain seq x y z
N MET A 1 -19.43 -2.44 -12.16
CA MET A 1 -19.12 -3.71 -11.48
C MET A 1 -17.74 -4.21 -11.89
N PHE A 2 -16.99 -4.74 -10.96
CA PHE A 2 -15.66 -5.28 -11.22
C PHE A 2 -15.78 -6.77 -11.55
N ASP A 3 -15.03 -7.18 -12.58
CA ASP A 3 -15.00 -8.58 -13.01
C ASP A 3 -13.81 -9.27 -12.35
N ILE A 4 -13.95 -9.63 -11.08
CA ILE A 4 -12.89 -10.24 -10.29
C ILE A 4 -12.99 -11.76 -10.38
N GLN A 5 -11.99 -12.40 -11.00
CA GLN A 5 -11.93 -13.85 -11.14
C GLN A 5 -11.47 -14.53 -9.85
N SER A 6 -10.53 -13.92 -9.13
CA SER A 6 -10.06 -14.46 -7.87
C SER A 6 -9.58 -13.35 -6.94
N TYR A 7 -9.74 -13.60 -5.66
CA TYR A 7 -9.27 -12.72 -4.60
C TYR A 7 -8.74 -13.59 -3.47
N GLN A 8 -7.50 -13.33 -3.06
CA GLN A 8 -6.89 -14.04 -1.96
C GLN A 8 -6.22 -13.05 -1.03
N LYS A 9 -6.53 -13.16 0.26
CA LYS A 9 -5.92 -12.35 1.30
C LYS A 9 -4.63 -13.02 1.75
N ALA A 10 -3.49 -12.38 1.53
CA ALA A 10 -2.23 -12.88 2.02
C ALA A 10 -2.14 -12.74 3.55
N GLU A 11 -1.59 -13.72 4.23
CA GLU A 11 -1.42 -13.72 5.67
C GLU A 11 -0.06 -13.17 6.10
N SER A 12 0.90 -13.11 5.16
CA SER A 12 2.26 -12.63 5.40
C SER A 12 2.87 -12.21 4.07
N VAL A 13 4.04 -11.56 4.13
CA VAL A 13 4.80 -11.22 2.92
C VAL A 13 5.19 -12.50 2.18
N ASN A 14 5.67 -13.52 2.89
CA ASN A 14 6.02 -14.80 2.26
C ASN A 14 4.83 -15.46 1.59
N ASP A 15 3.66 -15.40 2.22
CA ASP A 15 2.43 -15.92 1.63
C ASP A 15 2.06 -15.17 0.35
N ALA A 16 2.20 -13.85 0.34
CA ALA A 16 1.95 -13.03 -0.85
C ALA A 16 2.89 -13.41 -1.99
N ILE A 17 4.17 -13.62 -1.70
CA ILE A 17 5.16 -14.04 -2.71
C ILE A 17 4.78 -15.40 -3.29
N ARG A 18 4.36 -16.33 -2.45
CA ARG A 18 3.90 -17.65 -2.89
C ARG A 18 2.71 -17.54 -3.83
N LEU A 19 1.71 -16.77 -3.44
CA LEU A 19 0.50 -16.59 -4.24
C LEU A 19 0.79 -15.95 -5.60
N LEU A 20 1.67 -14.96 -5.64
CA LEU A 20 2.09 -14.34 -6.89
C LEU A 20 2.87 -15.30 -7.78
N GLY A 21 3.69 -16.17 -7.16
CA GLY A 21 4.46 -17.17 -7.90
C GLY A 21 3.60 -18.24 -8.53
N GLU A 22 2.44 -18.55 -7.92
CA GLU A 22 1.50 -19.54 -8.43
C GLU A 22 0.64 -19.01 -9.58
N ASP A 23 0.52 -17.69 -9.73
CA ASP A 23 -0.36 -17.09 -10.73
C ASP A 23 0.31 -15.86 -11.36
N PRO A 24 0.92 -16.02 -12.56
CA PRO A 24 1.61 -14.91 -13.23
C PRO A 24 0.70 -13.73 -13.58
N GLU A 25 -0.60 -13.95 -13.63
CA GLU A 25 -1.56 -12.90 -13.95
C GLU A 25 -2.09 -12.16 -12.72
N ALA A 26 -1.74 -12.62 -11.53
CA ALA A 26 -2.17 -11.98 -10.29
C ALA A 26 -1.50 -10.62 -10.11
N ARG A 27 -2.24 -9.72 -9.47
CA ARG A 27 -1.76 -8.38 -9.11
C ARG A 27 -1.98 -8.13 -7.62
N LEU A 28 -1.07 -7.38 -7.04
CA LEU A 28 -1.20 -6.97 -5.65
C LEU A 28 -2.24 -5.87 -5.51
N ILE A 29 -3.02 -5.95 -4.44
CA ILE A 29 -3.91 -4.88 -4.03
C ILE A 29 -3.63 -4.55 -2.56
N ALA A 30 -3.52 -3.27 -2.24
CA ALA A 30 -3.33 -2.81 -0.87
C ALA A 30 -4.54 -1.96 -0.45
N GLY A 31 -4.50 -0.64 -0.65
CA GLY A 31 -5.66 0.20 -0.39
C GLY A 31 -6.75 0.11 -1.44
N GLY A 32 -6.38 -0.33 -2.64
CA GLY A 32 -7.32 -0.54 -3.74
C GLY A 32 -7.72 0.72 -4.50
N THR A 33 -7.16 1.87 -4.14
CA THR A 33 -7.58 3.14 -4.72
C THR A 33 -7.30 3.26 -6.21
N ASP A 34 -6.15 2.77 -6.66
CA ASP A 34 -5.76 2.83 -8.07
C ASP A 34 -6.11 1.57 -8.84
N VAL A 35 -5.92 0.40 -8.22
CA VAL A 35 -6.21 -0.89 -8.84
C VAL A 35 -7.68 -1.01 -9.19
N LEU A 36 -8.56 -0.56 -8.30
CA LEU A 36 -10.01 -0.62 -8.55
C LEU A 36 -10.42 0.29 -9.70
N ILE A 37 -9.76 1.44 -9.87
CA ILE A 37 -10.00 2.30 -11.02
C ILE A 37 -9.58 1.60 -12.30
N LYS A 38 -8.41 0.96 -12.31
CA LYS A 38 -7.92 0.21 -13.46
C LYS A 38 -8.81 -0.96 -13.83
N LEU A 39 -9.33 -1.67 -12.83
CA LEU A 39 -10.31 -2.75 -13.06
C LEU A 39 -11.56 -2.23 -13.77
N ARG A 40 -12.03 -1.06 -13.36
CA ARG A 40 -13.21 -0.44 -13.95
C ARG A 40 -12.97 -0.06 -15.41
N GLU A 41 -11.77 0.43 -15.72
CA GLU A 41 -11.45 0.95 -17.06
C GLU A 41 -10.97 -0.13 -18.03
N PHE A 42 -10.10 -1.03 -17.57
CA PHE A 42 -9.34 -1.91 -18.45
C PHE A 42 -9.62 -3.40 -18.25
N LYS A 43 -10.26 -3.79 -17.16
CA LYS A 43 -10.58 -5.19 -16.84
C LYS A 43 -9.36 -6.12 -16.84
N GLY A 44 -8.13 -5.55 -16.65
CA GLY A 44 -6.88 -6.30 -16.74
C GLY A 44 -6.37 -6.87 -15.42
N PHE A 45 -7.02 -6.58 -14.29
CA PHE A 45 -6.52 -6.93 -12.96
C PHE A 45 -7.57 -7.74 -12.18
N SER A 46 -8.06 -8.83 -12.79
CA SER A 46 -9.15 -9.61 -12.21
C SER A 46 -8.71 -10.64 -11.17
N ARG A 47 -7.40 -10.90 -11.06
CA ARG A 47 -6.83 -11.85 -10.09
C ARG A 47 -6.00 -11.07 -9.08
N LEU A 48 -6.50 -11.01 -7.85
CA LEU A 48 -5.96 -10.10 -6.84
C LEU A 48 -5.39 -10.86 -5.65
N VAL A 49 -4.20 -10.44 -5.24
CA VAL A 49 -3.58 -10.85 -3.97
C VAL A 49 -3.57 -9.63 -3.06
N ASP A 50 -4.30 -9.70 -1.97
CA ASP A 50 -4.49 -8.57 -1.06
C ASP A 50 -3.42 -8.59 0.03
N ILE A 51 -2.64 -7.51 0.10
CA ILE A 51 -1.61 -7.30 1.12
C ILE A 51 -1.99 -6.18 2.09
N HIS A 52 -3.21 -5.68 2.01
CA HIS A 52 -3.66 -4.59 2.88
C HIS A 52 -3.65 -5.02 4.35
N GLY A 53 -3.05 -4.19 5.19
CA GLY A 53 -3.03 -4.43 6.62
C GLY A 53 -2.01 -5.44 7.11
N LEU A 54 -1.12 -5.95 6.25
CA LEU A 54 -0.05 -6.83 6.71
C LEU A 54 0.86 -6.10 7.71
N PRO A 55 0.99 -6.60 8.96
CA PRO A 55 1.80 -5.91 9.97
C PRO A 55 3.26 -5.74 9.57
N GLU A 56 3.80 -6.66 8.78
CA GLU A 56 5.19 -6.60 8.31
C GLU A 56 5.48 -5.39 7.45
N LEU A 57 4.47 -4.82 6.79
CA LEU A 57 4.61 -3.72 5.85
C LEU A 57 4.23 -2.37 6.44
N LYS A 58 3.88 -2.31 7.72
CA LYS A 58 3.39 -1.07 8.32
C LYS A 58 4.41 -0.22 9.07
N PRO A 59 5.48 -0.78 9.68
CA PRO A 59 6.29 0.01 10.59
C PRO A 59 6.99 1.21 9.94
N ILE A 60 7.04 2.31 10.69
CA ILE A 60 7.81 3.50 10.34
C ILE A 60 8.80 3.67 11.49
N VAL A 61 10.08 3.44 11.21
CA VAL A 61 11.12 3.42 12.24
C VAL A 61 12.36 4.19 11.81
N ARG A 62 13.07 4.72 12.81
CA ARG A 62 14.39 5.30 12.60
C ARG A 62 15.43 4.30 13.05
N GLU A 63 16.34 3.95 12.12
CA GLU A 63 17.44 3.05 12.41
C GLU A 63 18.54 3.77 13.22
N ALA A 64 19.44 2.98 13.81
CA ALA A 64 20.53 3.52 14.62
C ALA A 64 21.46 4.45 13.83
N ASP A 65 21.61 4.23 12.53
CA ASP A 65 22.44 5.06 11.64
C ASP A 65 21.73 6.32 11.14
N GLY A 66 20.49 6.57 11.57
CA GLY A 66 19.68 7.69 11.14
C GLY A 66 18.78 7.44 9.95
N THR A 67 18.90 6.28 9.29
CA THR A 67 18.02 5.90 8.20
C THR A 67 16.58 5.79 8.70
N VAL A 68 15.63 6.34 7.94
CA VAL A 68 14.21 6.20 8.21
C VAL A 68 13.65 5.12 7.31
N ARG A 69 13.09 4.07 7.91
CA ARG A 69 12.44 2.99 7.19
C ARG A 69 10.93 3.18 7.25
N VAL A 70 10.30 3.24 6.09
CA VAL A 70 8.85 3.39 5.98
C VAL A 70 8.29 2.12 5.33
N GLY A 71 7.41 1.42 6.03
CA GLY A 71 6.77 0.24 5.48
C GLY A 71 5.91 0.60 4.27
N SER A 72 5.97 -0.22 3.21
CA SER A 72 5.22 0.04 1.99
C SER A 72 3.71 0.02 2.20
N GLY A 73 3.24 -0.67 3.23
CA GLY A 73 1.83 -0.73 3.62
C GLY A 73 1.39 0.38 4.56
N ALA A 74 2.29 1.31 4.94
CA ALA A 74 1.91 2.47 5.73
C ALA A 74 0.95 3.35 4.91
N SER A 75 -0.17 3.72 5.51
CA SER A 75 -1.13 4.62 4.87
C SER A 75 -0.62 6.06 4.91
N PHE A 76 -1.22 6.92 4.10
CA PHE A 76 -0.91 8.36 4.17
C PHE A 76 -1.23 8.92 5.55
N THR A 77 -2.29 8.43 6.20
CA THR A 77 -2.61 8.82 7.57
C THR A 77 -1.52 8.39 8.54
N ASP A 78 -1.01 7.16 8.40
CA ASP A 78 0.09 6.66 9.25
C ASP A 78 1.32 7.57 9.13
N ILE A 79 1.64 7.98 7.90
CA ILE A 79 2.79 8.86 7.63
C ILE A 79 2.58 10.24 8.24
N GLU A 80 1.40 10.82 8.04
CA GLU A 80 1.04 12.12 8.59
C GLU A 80 1.16 12.15 10.11
N GLU A 81 0.72 11.09 10.78
CA GLU A 81 0.66 11.02 12.24
C GLU A 81 1.95 10.51 12.88
N SER A 82 2.91 10.04 12.10
CA SER A 82 4.14 9.44 12.62
C SER A 82 5.06 10.47 13.27
N PRO A 83 5.44 10.28 14.56
CA PRO A 83 6.43 11.15 15.19
C PRO A 83 7.81 11.07 14.53
N VAL A 84 8.17 9.90 13.97
CA VAL A 84 9.43 9.71 13.25
C VAL A 84 9.46 10.59 12.01
N ILE A 85 8.39 10.58 11.23
CA ILE A 85 8.28 11.40 10.02
C ILE A 85 8.29 12.89 10.37
N ARG A 86 7.55 13.29 11.40
CA ARG A 86 7.49 14.68 11.83
C ARG A 86 8.85 15.20 12.27
N GLY A 87 9.64 14.35 12.92
CA GLY A 87 10.96 14.73 13.41
C GLY A 87 12.05 14.67 12.37
N CYS A 88 11.98 13.76 11.40
CA CYS A 88 13.06 13.49 10.45
C CYS A 88 12.78 14.01 9.05
N ILE A 89 11.53 13.90 8.59
CA ILE A 89 11.14 14.25 7.21
C ILE A 89 9.77 14.95 7.25
N PRO A 90 9.67 16.13 7.86
CA PRO A 90 8.36 16.79 8.02
C PRO A 90 7.65 17.07 6.70
N MET A 91 8.39 17.32 5.63
CA MET A 91 7.82 17.55 4.30
C MET A 91 7.04 16.34 3.80
N LEU A 92 7.50 15.13 4.11
CA LEU A 92 6.79 13.92 3.72
C LEU A 92 5.44 13.82 4.43
N GLY A 93 5.37 14.15 5.71
CA GLY A 93 4.12 14.19 6.47
C GLY A 93 3.14 15.21 5.91
N GLU A 94 3.62 16.39 5.57
CA GLU A 94 2.80 17.45 4.97
C GLU A 94 2.25 17.04 3.61
N SER A 95 3.09 16.38 2.79
CA SER A 95 2.68 15.88 1.48
C SER A 95 1.62 14.79 1.63
N ALA A 96 1.80 13.88 2.58
CA ALA A 96 0.82 12.83 2.84
C ALA A 96 -0.53 13.41 3.27
N ALA A 97 -0.52 14.45 4.10
CA ALA A 97 -1.72 15.11 4.57
C ALA A 97 -2.50 15.82 3.44
N SER A 98 -1.83 16.13 2.34
CA SER A 98 -2.44 16.82 1.20
C SER A 98 -3.08 15.89 0.17
N VAL A 99 -2.92 14.56 0.32
CA VAL A 99 -3.46 13.59 -0.64
C VAL A 99 -4.97 13.48 -0.46
N ALA A 100 -5.73 13.86 -1.50
CA ALA A 100 -7.18 13.66 -1.59
C ALA A 100 -7.94 13.96 -0.29
N GLY A 101 -8.90 13.10 0.11
CA GLY A 101 -9.65 13.23 1.34
C GLY A 101 -9.24 12.20 2.39
N PRO A 102 -9.77 12.34 3.63
CA PRO A 102 -9.39 11.42 4.72
C PRO A 102 -9.65 9.95 4.43
N GLN A 103 -10.70 9.64 3.69
CA GLN A 103 -11.03 8.26 3.35
C GLN A 103 -9.95 7.63 2.47
N ILE A 104 -9.45 8.38 1.49
CA ILE A 104 -8.38 7.92 0.61
C ILE A 104 -7.07 7.83 1.39
N ARG A 105 -6.75 8.82 2.24
CA ARG A 105 -5.53 8.80 3.04
C ARG A 105 -5.47 7.63 4.02
N ASN A 106 -6.61 7.20 4.54
CA ASN A 106 -6.67 6.07 5.46
C ASN A 106 -6.44 4.73 4.78
N LYS A 107 -6.75 4.61 3.50
CA LYS A 107 -6.60 3.36 2.74
C LYS A 107 -5.41 3.36 1.81
N GLY A 108 -5.12 4.48 1.16
CA GLY A 108 -3.99 4.58 0.26
C GLY A 108 -2.67 4.37 0.99
N THR A 109 -1.75 3.64 0.37
CA THR A 109 -0.45 3.32 0.95
C THR A 109 0.66 4.00 0.16
N ILE A 110 1.80 4.23 0.83
CA ILE A 110 2.96 4.81 0.15
C ILE A 110 3.48 3.87 -0.94
N GLY A 111 3.47 2.56 -0.69
CA GLY A 111 3.89 1.58 -1.70
C GLY A 111 3.01 1.60 -2.93
N GLY A 112 1.69 1.63 -2.73
CA GLY A 112 0.74 1.72 -3.83
C GLY A 112 0.91 2.99 -4.65
N ASN A 113 1.12 4.12 -4.00
CA ASN A 113 1.34 5.40 -4.67
C ASN A 113 2.61 5.38 -5.53
N LEU A 114 3.73 4.88 -4.96
CA LEU A 114 5.00 4.80 -5.68
C LEU A 114 4.92 3.86 -6.88
N CYS A 115 4.26 2.71 -6.72
CA CYS A 115 4.13 1.73 -7.80
C CYS A 115 3.22 2.21 -8.91
N ASN A 116 2.27 3.06 -8.60
CA ASN A 116 1.40 3.65 -9.60
C ASN A 116 2.11 4.73 -10.44
N GLY A 117 3.18 5.26 -9.93
CA GLY A 117 3.95 6.29 -10.61
C GLY A 117 3.40 7.66 -10.45
#